data_373eef221a8e4fbadb7c782e645c9821
#
_entry.id   373eef221a8e4fbadb7c782e645c9821
#
_cell.length_a   1.000
_cell.length_b   1.000
_cell.length_c   1.000
_cell.angle_alpha   90.00
_cell.angle_beta   90.00
_cell.angle_gamma   90.00
#
_symmetry.space_group_name_H-M   'P 1'
#
loop_
_entity.id
_entity.type
_entity.pdbx_description
1 polymer ?
#
loop_
_entity_poly.entity_id
_entity_poly.type
_entity_poly.pdbx_seq_one_letter_code
_entity_poly.pdbx_strand_id
1 'polypeptide(L)'
;MPKDKKDFKERQRERQIKQQRSGETRQKRTVAKTKNSRKLPKKKIFLAISILVLILAVVLVWQFSIKHFMTIYIRSDGTIDPSKATILNLDNSTYTLTADIFGSINIERDNIIIDGANHILHGEIDTNSTGIELNERSNVTITNLKIKDFTYGIFLKSGSNIVISKNDLTNEYSICFDSCFDNAIIENNITNSTGAILLAKSSNNNITKNYLDSNEYGLNLDYGSSTNIISGNRITNNEGAIHVTQASNSNSVSENTLEKNTASIGLNQSFGNSIFENTITGCEGAISLIYSSYNQITENSLTDNQYSIILNFNSGSNNIYSNDIRNGDVAIMLNYLSNNNTVFGNIIETNTEGIGLYNSSQNNIIRNTITDCEGAIGLIDSSNNQIAENSLTDNQYSISITSNSGLNNISNNEIKTSELAMGFDNSQNNQITENNIVDNDFGVYLNSSSNNNFFYNSFINNTNPVFSLDSFNAWDNETLSSGNFWSNYEEKYPEAEKLDQSKIWNIPYTIDENNKDKYPLINRET
;
A
#
# COMPACT_ATOMS: atom_id res chain seq x y z
N MET A 1 -34.06 6.89 5.31
CA MET A 1 -34.17 8.36 5.44
C MET A 1 -34.04 9.00 4.07
N PRO A 2 -35.05 9.65 3.53
CA PRO A 2 -34.87 10.39 2.29
C PRO A 2 -35.46 11.80 2.41
N LYS A 3 -34.60 12.80 2.46
CA LYS A 3 -35.03 14.22 2.40
C LYS A 3 -34.42 15.02 1.24
N ASP A 4 -33.41 14.51 0.52
CA ASP A 4 -32.66 15.30 -0.46
C ASP A 4 -33.07 15.13 -1.94
N LYS A 5 -34.07 14.34 -2.25
CA LYS A 5 -34.52 14.16 -3.65
C LYS A 5 -35.62 15.13 -4.10
N LYS A 6 -36.21 15.91 -3.20
CA LYS A 6 -37.28 16.86 -3.54
C LYS A 6 -36.71 18.23 -4.02
N ASP A 7 -35.59 18.63 -3.46
CA ASP A 7 -34.98 19.96 -3.72
C ASP A 7 -34.27 20.07 -5.09
N PHE A 8 -33.86 18.95 -5.67
CA PHE A 8 -33.19 18.94 -6.96
C PHE A 8 -34.15 19.10 -8.15
N LYS A 9 -35.38 18.59 -8.02
CA LYS A 9 -36.42 18.72 -9.08
C LYS A 9 -37.05 20.09 -9.12
N GLU A 10 -37.10 20.81 -8.01
CA GLU A 10 -37.66 22.17 -7.95
C GLU A 10 -36.71 23.20 -8.59
N ARG A 11 -35.41 23.07 -8.41
CA ARG A 11 -34.39 23.93 -9.05
C ARG A 11 -34.28 23.74 -10.57
N GLN A 12 -34.65 22.59 -11.09
CA GLN A 12 -34.71 22.37 -12.54
C GLN A 12 -35.96 22.99 -13.18
N ARG A 13 -37.09 23.04 -12.47
CA ARG A 13 -38.29 23.71 -12.96
C ARG A 13 -38.17 25.24 -13.03
N GLU A 14 -37.51 25.85 -12.07
CA GLU A 14 -37.28 27.31 -12.08
C GLU A 14 -36.34 27.76 -13.22
N ARG A 15 -35.40 26.95 -13.65
CA ARG A 15 -34.53 27.24 -14.79
C ARG A 15 -35.25 27.15 -16.13
N GLN A 16 -36.22 26.26 -16.27
CA GLN A 16 -37.02 26.16 -17.50
C GLN A 16 -38.05 27.31 -17.66
N ILE A 17 -38.60 27.81 -16.56
CA ILE A 17 -39.56 28.93 -16.59
C ILE A 17 -38.87 30.28 -16.91
N LYS A 18 -37.60 30.44 -16.55
CA LYS A 18 -36.81 31.65 -16.91
C LYS A 18 -36.39 31.71 -18.39
N GLN A 19 -36.27 30.57 -19.06
CA GLN A 19 -35.94 30.53 -20.50
C GLN A 19 -37.16 30.75 -21.42
N GLN A 20 -38.38 30.49 -20.95
CA GLN A 20 -39.58 30.76 -21.76
C GLN A 20 -40.08 32.21 -21.72
N ARG A 21 -39.63 33.04 -20.77
CA ARG A 21 -40.04 34.45 -20.67
C ARG A 21 -39.18 35.45 -21.45
N SER A 22 -38.11 35.03 -22.08
CA SER A 22 -37.23 35.90 -22.89
C SER A 22 -37.48 35.84 -24.40
N GLY A 23 -38.47 35.03 -24.84
CA GLY A 23 -38.79 34.79 -26.26
C GLY A 23 -39.90 35.63 -26.89
N GLU A 24 -40.66 36.40 -26.10
CA GLU A 24 -41.91 37.02 -26.62
C GLU A 24 -41.91 38.54 -26.63
N THR A 25 -40.84 39.22 -27.04
CA THR A 25 -40.95 40.69 -27.28
C THR A 25 -40.05 41.12 -28.44
N ARG A 26 -40.38 40.71 -29.69
CA ARG A 26 -39.91 41.38 -30.90
C ARG A 26 -40.64 40.91 -32.14
N GLN A 27 -41.86 41.41 -32.32
CA GLN A 27 -42.44 41.57 -33.66
C GLN A 27 -43.33 42.81 -33.68
N LYS A 28 -42.98 43.73 -34.52
CA LYS A 28 -43.73 44.70 -35.32
C LYS A 28 -43.11 46.08 -35.26
N ARG A 29 -42.44 46.43 -36.33
CA ARG A 29 -42.67 47.69 -37.05
C ARG A 29 -42.08 47.62 -38.47
N THR A 30 -42.97 47.76 -39.43
CA THR A 30 -42.76 47.74 -40.86
C THR A 30 -42.41 49.11 -41.37
N VAL A 31 -41.54 49.16 -42.35
CA VAL A 31 -41.48 49.99 -43.60
C VAL A 31 -41.37 51.52 -43.51
N ALA A 32 -40.26 52.06 -44.04
CA ALA A 32 -40.25 53.12 -44.99
C ALA A 32 -38.91 53.15 -45.78
N LYS A 33 -38.97 52.99 -47.08
CA LYS A 33 -37.89 53.21 -48.05
C LYS A 33 -37.54 54.70 -48.14
N THR A 34 -36.27 55.07 -48.04
CA THR A 34 -35.70 56.21 -48.74
C THR A 34 -34.25 55.87 -49.12
N LYS A 35 -34.03 55.85 -50.46
CA LYS A 35 -32.71 55.88 -51.08
C LYS A 35 -32.01 57.17 -50.69
N ASN A 36 -30.89 57.13 -50.03
CA ASN A 36 -29.92 58.25 -50.04
C ASN A 36 -28.51 57.65 -50.05
N SER A 37 -27.84 57.75 -51.16
CA SER A 37 -26.43 57.44 -51.34
C SER A 37 -25.59 58.42 -50.49
N ARG A 38 -25.33 58.09 -49.26
CA ARG A 38 -24.34 58.81 -48.43
C ARG A 38 -22.95 58.17 -48.62
N LYS A 39 -22.06 58.94 -49.32
CA LYS A 39 -20.63 58.67 -49.30
C LYS A 39 -20.18 58.57 -47.82
N LEU A 40 -19.69 57.40 -47.37
CA LEU A 40 -19.15 57.23 -46.07
C LEU A 40 -18.02 58.23 -45.80
N PRO A 41 -18.03 58.95 -44.68
CA PRO A 41 -16.96 59.90 -44.35
C PRO A 41 -15.62 59.18 -44.26
N LYS A 42 -14.57 59.74 -44.85
CA LYS A 42 -13.21 59.14 -44.93
C LYS A 42 -12.69 58.58 -43.61
N LYS A 43 -13.07 59.13 -42.44
CA LYS A 43 -12.76 58.63 -41.11
C LYS A 43 -13.38 57.25 -40.84
N LYS A 44 -14.60 56.94 -41.34
CA LYS A 44 -15.22 55.59 -41.13
C LYS A 44 -14.60 54.54 -42.05
N ILE A 45 -14.11 54.91 -43.22
CA ILE A 45 -13.37 54.02 -44.12
C ILE A 45 -12.01 53.71 -43.52
N PHE A 46 -11.32 54.72 -42.94
CA PHE A 46 -10.04 54.50 -42.24
C PHE A 46 -10.19 53.59 -41.03
N LEU A 47 -11.25 53.77 -40.24
CA LEU A 47 -11.54 52.88 -39.05
C LEU A 47 -11.86 51.46 -39.50
N ALA A 48 -12.60 51.24 -40.56
CA ALA A 48 -12.91 49.92 -41.10
C ALA A 48 -11.66 49.21 -41.65
N ILE A 49 -10.74 49.94 -42.31
CA ILE A 49 -9.45 49.38 -42.74
C ILE A 49 -8.55 49.05 -41.56
N SER A 50 -8.50 49.89 -40.52
CA SER A 50 -7.72 49.60 -39.31
C SER A 50 -8.23 48.37 -38.57
N ILE A 51 -9.55 48.19 -38.47
CA ILE A 51 -10.16 46.99 -37.88
C ILE A 51 -9.85 45.75 -38.74
N LEU A 52 -9.92 45.86 -40.07
CA LEU A 52 -9.59 44.75 -40.97
C LEU A 52 -8.11 44.34 -40.88
N VAL A 53 -7.19 45.32 -40.78
CA VAL A 53 -5.76 45.06 -40.58
C VAL A 53 -5.50 44.42 -39.22
N LEU A 54 -6.22 44.83 -38.14
CA LEU A 54 -6.12 44.23 -36.84
C LEU A 54 -6.64 42.79 -36.83
N ILE A 55 -7.77 42.54 -37.51
CA ILE A 55 -8.31 41.17 -37.66
C ILE A 55 -7.35 40.31 -38.48
N LEU A 56 -6.78 40.82 -39.56
CA LEU A 56 -5.77 40.12 -40.37
C LEU A 56 -4.50 39.84 -39.55
N ALA A 57 -4.06 40.79 -38.74
CA ALA A 57 -2.92 40.60 -37.85
C ALA A 57 -3.22 39.53 -36.78
N VAL A 58 -4.41 39.53 -36.17
CA VAL A 58 -4.86 38.51 -35.23
C VAL A 58 -4.97 37.14 -35.91
N VAL A 59 -5.54 37.08 -37.14
CA VAL A 59 -5.63 35.83 -37.92
C VAL A 59 -4.25 35.34 -38.34
N LEU A 60 -3.34 36.22 -38.74
CA LEU A 60 -1.96 35.85 -39.03
C LEU A 60 -1.22 35.36 -37.78
N VAL A 61 -1.34 36.05 -36.64
CA VAL A 61 -0.79 35.58 -35.36
C VAL A 61 -1.42 34.24 -34.97
N TRP A 62 -2.72 34.06 -35.20
CA TRP A 62 -3.40 32.78 -34.92
C TRP A 62 -2.95 31.67 -35.87
N GLN A 63 -2.77 31.94 -37.17
CA GLN A 63 -2.22 30.99 -38.15
C GLN A 63 -0.74 30.65 -37.90
N PHE A 64 0.07 31.62 -37.43
CA PHE A 64 1.46 31.36 -37.01
C PHE A 64 1.53 30.67 -35.64
N SER A 65 0.45 30.72 -34.86
CA SER A 65 0.33 30.01 -33.58
C SER A 65 -0.22 28.59 -33.71
N ILE A 66 -0.65 28.13 -34.89
CA ILE A 66 -1.02 26.75 -35.13
C ILE A 66 0.30 25.93 -35.12
N LYS A 67 0.59 25.36 -33.96
CA LYS A 67 1.68 24.41 -33.79
C LYS A 67 1.26 23.15 -34.54
N HIS A 68 1.90 22.83 -35.64
CA HIS A 68 1.65 21.58 -36.33
C HIS A 68 2.30 20.44 -35.55
N PHE A 69 1.47 19.52 -35.05
CA PHE A 69 1.94 18.26 -34.49
C PHE A 69 2.64 17.47 -35.60
N MET A 70 3.90 17.06 -35.35
CA MET A 70 4.70 16.33 -36.32
C MET A 70 5.29 15.08 -35.72
N THR A 71 5.35 13.98 -36.46
CA THR A 71 6.11 12.80 -36.09
C THR A 71 7.51 12.88 -36.65
N ILE A 72 8.50 12.76 -35.81
CA ILE A 72 9.93 12.72 -36.19
C ILE A 72 10.40 11.27 -36.11
N TYR A 73 11.06 10.79 -37.16
CA TYR A 73 11.64 9.47 -37.19
C TYR A 73 13.16 9.54 -37.12
N ILE A 74 13.75 8.76 -36.21
CA ILE A 74 15.18 8.47 -36.23
C ILE A 74 15.31 7.11 -36.92
N ARG A 75 15.64 7.17 -38.21
CA ARG A 75 15.67 6.00 -39.09
C ARG A 75 16.80 5.04 -38.75
N SER A 76 16.68 3.79 -39.17
CA SER A 76 17.68 2.73 -38.93
C SER A 76 19.06 3.09 -39.51
N ASP A 77 19.13 3.87 -40.58
CA ASP A 77 20.39 4.37 -41.16
C ASP A 77 20.97 5.60 -40.40
N GLY A 78 20.27 6.12 -39.40
CA GLY A 78 20.67 7.27 -38.59
C GLY A 78 20.20 8.60 -39.10
N THR A 79 19.45 8.65 -40.22
CA THR A 79 18.86 9.90 -40.70
C THR A 79 17.66 10.34 -39.87
N ILE A 80 17.44 11.65 -39.81
CA ILE A 80 16.31 12.28 -39.11
C ILE A 80 15.28 12.69 -40.19
N ASP A 81 14.04 12.24 -40.05
CA ASP A 81 12.96 12.53 -40.95
C ASP A 81 11.78 13.15 -40.19
N PRO A 82 11.34 14.38 -40.54
CA PRO A 82 11.88 15.27 -41.58
C PRO A 82 13.25 15.87 -41.22
N SER A 83 14.12 16.07 -42.23
CA SER A 83 15.50 16.54 -42.06
C SER A 83 15.65 17.94 -41.42
N LYS A 84 14.56 18.71 -41.36
CA LYS A 84 14.47 20.01 -40.69
C LYS A 84 13.98 19.96 -39.24
N ALA A 85 13.84 18.75 -38.66
CA ALA A 85 13.50 18.61 -37.26
C ALA A 85 14.56 19.27 -36.37
N THR A 86 14.13 19.78 -35.21
CA THR A 86 15.02 20.46 -34.26
C THR A 86 15.81 19.46 -33.42
N ILE A 87 16.47 18.51 -34.09
CA ILE A 87 17.34 17.50 -33.50
C ILE A 87 18.67 17.54 -34.23
N LEU A 88 19.76 17.61 -33.48
CA LEU A 88 21.13 17.62 -33.99
C LEU A 88 21.78 16.26 -33.72
N ASN A 89 22.44 15.71 -34.73
CA ASN A 89 23.29 14.53 -34.60
C ASN A 89 24.68 14.83 -35.21
N LEU A 90 25.73 14.90 -34.37
CA LEU A 90 27.07 15.24 -34.80
C LEU A 90 28.01 14.02 -34.85
N ASP A 91 27.73 12.98 -34.08
CA ASP A 91 28.60 11.82 -33.84
C ASP A 91 28.02 10.49 -34.32
N ASN A 92 26.87 10.58 -34.99
CA ASN A 92 26.08 9.43 -35.47
C ASN A 92 25.53 8.49 -34.36
N SER A 93 25.64 8.90 -33.10
CA SER A 93 25.16 8.14 -31.94
C SER A 93 24.28 8.96 -31.00
N THR A 94 24.53 10.26 -30.86
CA THR A 94 23.83 11.17 -29.95
C THR A 94 22.91 12.11 -30.72
N TYR A 95 21.63 12.08 -30.42
CA TYR A 95 20.57 12.90 -30.99
C TYR A 95 20.11 13.92 -29.96
N THR A 96 20.57 15.15 -30.08
CA THR A 96 20.29 16.21 -29.10
C THR A 96 19.20 17.14 -29.61
N LEU A 97 18.15 17.38 -28.81
CA LEU A 97 17.13 18.36 -29.10
C LEU A 97 17.73 19.77 -29.01
N THR A 98 17.40 20.62 -30.01
CA THR A 98 17.89 22.01 -30.07
C THR A 98 16.79 23.04 -29.83
N ALA A 99 15.53 22.62 -29.75
CA ALA A 99 14.37 23.42 -29.39
C ALA A 99 13.23 22.48 -28.93
N ASP A 100 12.18 23.09 -28.36
CA ASP A 100 10.95 22.37 -28.02
C ASP A 100 10.29 21.80 -29.28
N ILE A 101 9.70 20.61 -29.16
CA ILE A 101 9.04 19.89 -30.25
C ILE A 101 7.56 19.76 -29.93
N PHE A 102 6.69 20.07 -30.89
CA PHE A 102 5.28 19.74 -30.88
C PHE A 102 5.07 18.52 -31.78
N GLY A 103 4.97 17.34 -31.16
CA GLY A 103 4.91 16.10 -31.91
C GLY A 103 5.53 14.94 -31.19
N SER A 104 5.78 13.86 -31.90
CA SER A 104 6.32 12.60 -31.41
C SER A 104 7.67 12.25 -32.03
N ILE A 105 8.41 11.36 -31.36
CA ILE A 105 9.67 10.80 -31.85
C ILE A 105 9.54 9.29 -31.93
N ASN A 106 9.68 8.73 -33.12
CA ASN A 106 9.72 7.28 -33.34
C ASN A 106 11.18 6.84 -33.60
N ILE A 107 11.65 5.89 -32.80
CA ILE A 107 13.03 5.43 -32.85
C ILE A 107 13.11 4.07 -33.55
N GLU A 108 13.75 4.06 -34.73
CA GLU A 108 13.96 2.84 -35.53
C GLU A 108 15.42 2.35 -35.48
N ARG A 109 16.23 2.94 -34.61
CA ARG A 109 17.68 2.66 -34.51
C ARG A 109 18.09 2.24 -33.12
N ASP A 110 18.99 1.29 -33.06
CA ASP A 110 19.64 0.83 -31.84
C ASP A 110 20.97 1.56 -31.57
N ASN A 111 21.50 1.42 -30.35
CA ASN A 111 22.81 1.95 -29.93
C ASN A 111 22.91 3.48 -30.04
N ILE A 112 21.88 4.19 -29.55
CA ILE A 112 21.82 5.65 -29.62
C ILE A 112 21.44 6.27 -28.27
N ILE A 113 21.71 7.56 -28.18
CA ILE A 113 21.29 8.44 -27.08
C ILE A 113 20.35 9.51 -27.61
N ILE A 114 19.21 9.66 -27.00
CA ILE A 114 18.30 10.81 -27.18
C ILE A 114 18.51 11.73 -25.99
N ASP A 115 19.17 12.84 -26.21
CA ASP A 115 19.39 13.87 -25.19
C ASP A 115 18.42 15.03 -25.44
N GLY A 116 17.48 15.19 -24.51
CA GLY A 116 16.52 16.27 -24.57
C GLY A 116 17.10 17.66 -24.33
N ALA A 117 18.30 17.76 -23.78
CA ALA A 117 18.93 19.03 -23.39
C ALA A 117 17.99 19.95 -22.60
N ASN A 118 17.07 19.37 -21.81
CA ASN A 118 15.97 20.00 -21.07
C ASN A 118 14.90 20.68 -21.93
N HIS A 119 14.86 20.45 -23.24
CA HIS A 119 13.74 20.85 -24.07
C HIS A 119 12.48 20.02 -23.82
N ILE A 120 11.35 20.55 -24.30
CA ILE A 120 10.03 19.97 -24.08
C ILE A 120 9.55 19.26 -25.35
N LEU A 121 9.09 18.03 -25.19
CA LEU A 121 8.29 17.31 -26.16
C LEU A 121 6.81 17.45 -25.76
N HIS A 122 6.04 18.17 -26.57
CA HIS A 122 4.62 18.44 -26.33
C HIS A 122 3.72 17.52 -27.14
N GLY A 123 2.74 16.91 -26.49
CA GLY A 123 1.71 16.08 -27.07
C GLY A 123 0.34 16.75 -27.16
N GLU A 124 -0.64 15.93 -27.51
CA GLU A 124 -2.08 16.22 -27.47
C GLU A 124 -2.78 15.01 -26.83
N ILE A 125 -3.32 15.18 -25.63
CA ILE A 125 -3.90 14.08 -24.82
C ILE A 125 -5.09 13.39 -25.52
N ASP A 126 -5.90 14.12 -26.26
CA ASP A 126 -7.15 13.59 -26.83
C ASP A 126 -6.95 12.68 -28.06
N THR A 127 -5.74 12.40 -28.48
CA THR A 127 -5.42 11.77 -29.77
C THR A 127 -4.84 10.37 -29.68
N ASN A 128 -4.83 9.72 -28.51
CA ASN A 128 -4.12 8.45 -28.27
C ASN A 128 -2.64 8.55 -28.71
N SER A 129 -2.01 9.67 -28.37
CA SER A 129 -0.69 10.05 -28.85
C SER A 129 0.43 9.42 -28.00
N THR A 130 1.55 9.11 -28.66
CA THR A 130 2.77 8.63 -28.00
C THR A 130 3.89 9.65 -28.20
N GLY A 131 4.57 10.03 -27.11
CA GLY A 131 5.69 10.99 -27.17
C GLY A 131 6.92 10.37 -27.81
N ILE A 132 7.46 9.32 -27.18
CA ILE A 132 8.57 8.54 -27.73
C ILE A 132 8.13 7.08 -27.84
N GLU A 133 8.29 6.51 -29.04
CA GLU A 133 7.95 5.13 -29.33
C GLU A 133 9.18 4.33 -29.73
N LEU A 134 9.34 3.13 -29.09
CA LEU A 134 10.40 2.17 -29.39
C LEU A 134 9.81 0.77 -29.53
N ASN A 135 9.87 0.23 -30.72
CA ASN A 135 9.40 -1.13 -31.00
C ASN A 135 10.59 -2.04 -31.34
N GLU A 136 10.81 -3.08 -30.56
CA GLU A 136 11.90 -4.07 -30.77
C GLU A 136 13.28 -3.38 -30.83
N ARG A 137 13.54 -2.40 -29.93
CA ARG A 137 14.81 -1.67 -29.89
C ARG A 137 15.68 -2.12 -28.74
N SER A 138 16.99 -1.89 -28.92
CA SER A 138 17.99 -2.20 -27.89
C SER A 138 19.09 -1.14 -27.77
N ASN A 139 19.68 -1.05 -26.58
CA ASN A 139 20.76 -0.12 -26.28
C ASN A 139 20.42 1.34 -26.62
N VAL A 140 19.25 1.81 -26.23
CA VAL A 140 18.85 3.22 -26.39
C VAL A 140 18.81 3.90 -25.04
N THR A 141 19.34 5.10 -24.95
CA THR A 141 19.23 5.96 -23.78
C THR A 141 18.34 7.17 -24.09
N ILE A 142 17.36 7.46 -23.21
CA ILE A 142 16.50 8.65 -23.29
C ILE A 142 16.73 9.45 -22.03
N THR A 143 17.26 10.65 -22.17
CA THR A 143 17.69 11.43 -21.00
C THR A 143 17.45 12.94 -21.17
N ASN A 144 17.34 13.64 -20.03
CA ASN A 144 17.24 15.10 -19.93
C ASN A 144 16.09 15.70 -20.77
N LEU A 145 14.96 15.01 -20.88
CA LEU A 145 13.80 15.43 -21.68
C LEU A 145 12.62 15.75 -20.77
N LYS A 146 11.86 16.80 -21.13
CA LYS A 146 10.54 17.06 -20.56
C LYS A 146 9.48 16.57 -21.51
N ILE A 147 8.62 15.63 -21.07
CA ILE A 147 7.60 15.02 -21.93
C ILE A 147 6.23 15.25 -21.29
N LYS A 148 5.33 15.90 -22.00
CA LYS A 148 4.02 16.22 -21.46
C LYS A 148 2.89 16.23 -22.46
N ASP A 149 1.68 16.08 -21.96
CA ASP A 149 0.43 16.19 -22.69
C ASP A 149 0.24 15.06 -23.73
N PHE A 150 0.77 13.85 -23.47
CA PHE A 150 0.54 12.65 -24.27
C PHE A 150 -0.36 11.66 -23.55
N THR A 151 -1.00 10.76 -24.31
CA THR A 151 -1.58 9.54 -23.75
C THR A 151 -0.46 8.62 -23.24
N TYR A 152 0.57 8.38 -24.05
CA TYR A 152 1.78 7.65 -23.63
C TYR A 152 3.02 8.55 -23.76
N GLY A 153 3.69 8.86 -22.65
CA GLY A 153 4.91 9.68 -22.70
C GLY A 153 6.04 8.95 -23.41
N ILE A 154 6.47 7.80 -22.88
CA ILE A 154 7.45 6.88 -23.49
C ILE A 154 6.81 5.49 -23.52
N PHE A 155 6.66 4.94 -24.71
CA PHE A 155 6.13 3.59 -24.94
C PHE A 155 7.21 2.67 -25.51
N LEU A 156 7.48 1.56 -24.80
CA LEU A 156 8.45 0.57 -25.16
C LEU A 156 7.75 -0.78 -25.39
N LYS A 157 7.97 -1.38 -26.55
CA LYS A 157 7.48 -2.73 -26.84
C LYS A 157 8.61 -3.65 -27.26
N SER A 158 8.72 -4.80 -26.59
CA SER A 158 9.73 -5.81 -26.87
C SER A 158 11.17 -5.26 -26.88
N GLY A 159 11.47 -4.29 -26.00
CA GLY A 159 12.76 -3.62 -25.91
C GLY A 159 13.65 -4.18 -24.82
N SER A 160 14.97 -4.05 -25.01
CA SER A 160 15.96 -4.48 -24.01
C SER A 160 17.17 -3.54 -23.92
N ASN A 161 17.81 -3.51 -22.74
CA ASN A 161 18.96 -2.64 -22.48
C ASN A 161 18.67 -1.14 -22.77
N ILE A 162 17.43 -0.71 -22.50
CA ILE A 162 17.01 0.68 -22.63
C ILE A 162 17.23 1.39 -21.29
N VAL A 163 17.75 2.61 -21.34
CA VAL A 163 17.91 3.46 -20.16
C VAL A 163 17.03 4.70 -20.31
N ILE A 164 16.06 4.87 -19.41
CA ILE A 164 15.22 6.08 -19.32
C ILE A 164 15.62 6.82 -18.05
N SER A 165 16.31 7.96 -18.19
CA SER A 165 16.89 8.61 -17.02
C SER A 165 16.79 10.13 -17.04
N LYS A 166 16.60 10.73 -15.85
CA LYS A 166 16.63 12.20 -15.66
C LYS A 166 15.63 12.96 -16.53
N ASN A 167 14.49 12.34 -16.81
CA ASN A 167 13.41 12.96 -17.54
C ASN A 167 12.36 13.51 -16.57
N ASP A 168 11.64 14.54 -17.02
CA ASP A 168 10.52 15.17 -16.32
C ASP A 168 9.25 14.88 -17.12
N LEU A 169 8.33 14.07 -16.56
CA LEU A 169 7.18 13.53 -17.28
C LEU A 169 5.86 13.91 -16.60
N THR A 170 4.90 14.37 -17.42
CA THR A 170 3.54 14.64 -16.99
C THR A 170 2.58 14.25 -18.12
N ASN A 171 2.06 13.04 -18.10
CA ASN A 171 1.28 12.44 -19.18
C ASN A 171 0.12 11.63 -18.60
N GLU A 172 -0.79 11.14 -19.42
CA GLU A 172 -1.78 10.18 -18.93
C GLU A 172 -1.07 8.90 -18.44
N TYR A 173 -0.24 8.29 -19.27
CA TYR A 173 0.67 7.20 -18.91
C TYR A 173 2.11 7.61 -19.26
N SER A 174 2.95 7.80 -18.25
CA SER A 174 4.26 8.43 -18.49
C SER A 174 5.30 7.49 -19.08
N ILE A 175 5.54 6.32 -18.48
CA ILE A 175 6.47 5.30 -18.99
C ILE A 175 5.76 3.96 -19.02
N CYS A 176 5.65 3.35 -20.21
CA CYS A 176 4.95 2.09 -20.41
C CYS A 176 5.84 1.06 -21.13
N PHE A 177 5.97 -0.12 -20.52
CA PHE A 177 6.69 -1.27 -21.07
C PHE A 177 5.72 -2.41 -21.37
N ASP A 178 5.75 -2.95 -22.57
CA ASP A 178 5.07 -4.18 -22.94
C ASP A 178 6.09 -5.20 -23.44
N SER A 179 6.23 -6.32 -22.74
CA SER A 179 7.12 -7.43 -23.09
C SER A 179 8.61 -7.01 -23.14
N CYS A 180 9.06 -6.19 -22.18
CA CYS A 180 10.40 -5.62 -22.12
C CYS A 180 11.25 -6.27 -21.03
N PHE A 181 12.56 -6.36 -21.25
CA PHE A 181 13.46 -7.00 -20.30
C PHE A 181 14.85 -6.32 -20.26
N ASP A 182 15.51 -6.41 -19.09
CA ASP A 182 16.85 -5.87 -18.86
C ASP A 182 16.96 -4.35 -19.12
N ASN A 183 15.92 -3.57 -18.75
CA ASN A 183 15.87 -2.13 -18.91
C ASN A 183 16.03 -1.41 -17.57
N ALA A 184 16.37 -0.12 -17.63
CA ALA A 184 16.55 0.73 -16.46
C ALA A 184 15.73 2.03 -16.55
N ILE A 185 14.98 2.34 -15.49
CA ILE A 185 14.23 3.59 -15.30
C ILE A 185 14.80 4.27 -14.06
N ILE A 186 15.61 5.33 -14.25
CA ILE A 186 16.48 5.85 -13.19
C ILE A 186 16.37 7.37 -13.07
N GLU A 187 16.20 7.88 -11.85
CA GLU A 187 16.26 9.32 -11.56
C GLU A 187 15.27 10.18 -12.40
N ASN A 188 14.12 9.63 -12.79
CA ASN A 188 13.08 10.40 -13.45
C ASN A 188 12.15 11.07 -12.42
N ASN A 189 11.62 12.23 -12.80
CA ASN A 189 10.58 12.95 -12.08
C ASN A 189 9.25 12.78 -12.83
N ILE A 190 8.26 12.10 -12.21
CA ILE A 190 6.98 11.80 -12.85
C ILE A 190 5.84 12.27 -11.97
N THR A 191 5.06 13.20 -12.48
CA THR A 191 4.00 13.85 -11.68
C THR A 191 2.69 13.99 -12.43
N ASN A 192 1.58 13.97 -11.69
CA ASN A 192 0.25 14.22 -12.19
C ASN A 192 -0.14 13.32 -13.40
N SER A 193 0.23 12.05 -13.32
CA SER A 193 -0.11 11.02 -14.32
C SER A 193 -1.21 10.12 -13.78
N THR A 194 -2.03 9.54 -14.66
CA THR A 194 -2.89 8.40 -14.29
C THR A 194 -2.03 7.18 -13.98
N GLY A 195 -1.01 6.93 -14.79
CA GLY A 195 0.00 5.90 -14.51
C GLY A 195 1.41 6.42 -14.74
N ALA A 196 2.24 6.45 -13.69
CA ALA A 196 3.60 6.97 -13.83
C ALA A 196 4.52 5.96 -14.52
N ILE A 197 4.63 4.73 -14.02
CA ILE A 197 5.45 3.65 -14.60
C ILE A 197 4.61 2.37 -14.65
N LEU A 198 4.38 1.85 -15.85
CA LEU A 198 3.59 0.65 -16.10
C LEU A 198 4.44 -0.41 -16.79
N LEU A 199 4.51 -1.61 -16.22
CA LEU A 199 5.19 -2.77 -16.78
C LEU A 199 4.18 -3.89 -16.99
N ALA A 200 3.97 -4.30 -18.25
CA ALA A 200 3.19 -5.47 -18.60
C ALA A 200 4.09 -6.54 -19.24
N LYS A 201 4.06 -7.78 -18.75
CA LYS A 201 4.89 -8.88 -19.24
C LYS A 201 6.39 -8.53 -19.32
N SER A 202 6.86 -7.68 -18.39
CA SER A 202 8.18 -7.07 -18.46
C SER A 202 9.02 -7.45 -17.24
N SER A 203 10.17 -8.08 -17.48
CA SER A 203 10.95 -8.73 -16.43
C SER A 203 12.41 -8.28 -16.41
N ASN A 204 13.10 -8.49 -15.27
CA ASN A 204 14.49 -8.11 -15.06
C ASN A 204 14.75 -6.61 -15.24
N ASN A 205 13.77 -5.75 -15.04
CA ASN A 205 13.97 -4.31 -15.15
C ASN A 205 14.38 -3.71 -13.80
N ASN A 206 15.16 -2.64 -13.86
CA ASN A 206 15.65 -1.90 -12.70
C ASN A 206 14.99 -0.52 -12.64
N ILE A 207 14.19 -0.27 -11.61
CA ILE A 207 13.43 0.98 -11.41
C ILE A 207 13.92 1.64 -10.14
N THR A 208 14.82 2.61 -10.28
CA THR A 208 15.55 3.11 -9.12
C THR A 208 15.64 4.63 -9.07
N LYS A 209 15.57 5.17 -7.84
CA LYS A 209 15.78 6.59 -7.55
C LYS A 209 14.84 7.53 -8.31
N ASN A 210 13.66 7.07 -8.72
CA ASN A 210 12.66 7.91 -9.34
C ASN A 210 11.86 8.67 -8.26
N TYR A 211 11.38 9.85 -8.60
CA TYR A 211 10.43 10.63 -7.83
C TYR A 211 9.06 10.56 -8.51
N LEU A 212 8.09 9.94 -7.84
CA LEU A 212 6.72 9.73 -8.33
C LEU A 212 5.76 10.44 -7.38
N ASP A 213 5.19 11.57 -7.82
CA ASP A 213 4.35 12.38 -6.94
C ASP A 213 3.00 12.73 -7.58
N SER A 214 1.95 12.63 -6.78
CA SER A 214 0.60 13.05 -7.18
C SER A 214 0.09 12.33 -8.45
N ASN A 215 0.40 11.03 -8.60
CA ASN A 215 -0.14 10.19 -9.64
C ASN A 215 -1.32 9.36 -9.10
N GLU A 216 -2.23 8.91 -9.97
CA GLU A 216 -3.23 7.92 -9.57
C GLU A 216 -2.51 6.59 -9.24
N TYR A 217 -1.66 6.09 -10.17
CA TYR A 217 -0.78 4.94 -9.94
C TYR A 217 0.69 5.32 -10.14
N GLY A 218 1.51 5.12 -9.10
CA GLY A 218 2.95 5.40 -9.16
C GLY A 218 3.69 4.36 -10.00
N LEU A 219 3.62 3.09 -9.62
CA LEU A 219 4.29 2.00 -10.29
C LEU A 219 3.39 0.76 -10.30
N ASN A 220 3.16 0.19 -11.49
CA ASN A 220 2.36 -1.02 -11.66
C ASN A 220 3.12 -2.09 -12.45
N LEU A 221 3.25 -3.29 -11.86
CA LEU A 221 3.76 -4.50 -12.49
C LEU A 221 2.60 -5.47 -12.70
N ASP A 222 2.34 -5.82 -13.95
CA ASP A 222 1.16 -6.60 -14.31
C ASP A 222 1.47 -7.71 -15.32
N TYR A 223 0.55 -8.68 -15.44
CA TYR A 223 0.63 -9.78 -16.43
C TYR A 223 1.95 -10.57 -16.41
N GLY A 224 2.44 -10.96 -15.21
CA GLY A 224 3.65 -11.75 -15.06
C GLY A 224 4.96 -10.96 -15.18
N SER A 225 4.93 -9.67 -14.86
CA SER A 225 6.13 -8.83 -14.77
C SER A 225 6.96 -9.22 -13.54
N SER A 226 7.96 -10.08 -13.77
CA SER A 226 8.69 -10.78 -12.70
C SER A 226 10.17 -10.41 -12.63
N THR A 227 10.77 -10.68 -11.47
CA THR A 227 12.23 -10.46 -11.26
C THR A 227 12.69 -9.02 -11.47
N ASN A 228 11.79 -8.03 -11.30
CA ASN A 228 12.13 -6.63 -11.36
C ASN A 228 12.66 -6.13 -10.00
N ILE A 229 13.53 -5.14 -10.04
CA ILE A 229 14.08 -4.45 -8.87
C ILE A 229 13.48 -3.04 -8.80
N ILE A 230 12.83 -2.74 -7.67
CA ILE A 230 12.21 -1.44 -7.39
C ILE A 230 12.86 -0.90 -6.12
N SER A 231 13.84 0.00 -6.25
CA SER A 231 14.65 0.36 -5.09
C SER A 231 15.00 1.86 -5.03
N GLY A 232 15.00 2.40 -3.83
CA GLY A 232 15.41 3.78 -3.59
C GLY A 232 14.51 4.84 -4.24
N ASN A 233 13.28 4.50 -4.63
CA ASN A 233 12.35 5.47 -5.18
C ASN A 233 11.65 6.26 -4.06
N ARG A 234 11.35 7.53 -4.33
CA ARG A 234 10.49 8.34 -3.49
C ARG A 234 9.12 8.47 -4.14
N ILE A 235 8.08 7.96 -3.45
CA ILE A 235 6.72 7.85 -3.99
C ILE A 235 5.75 8.51 -3.02
N THR A 236 5.15 9.63 -3.43
CA THR A 236 4.38 10.47 -2.51
C THR A 236 3.04 10.91 -3.09
N ASN A 237 2.02 11.00 -2.23
CA ASN A 237 0.70 11.54 -2.57
C ASN A 237 0.01 10.82 -3.76
N ASN A 238 0.26 9.52 -3.96
CA ASN A 238 -0.42 8.73 -4.98
C ASN A 238 -1.64 8.00 -4.40
N GLU A 239 -2.63 7.65 -5.21
CA GLU A 239 -3.70 6.76 -4.80
C GLU A 239 -3.16 5.34 -4.61
N GLY A 240 -2.41 4.83 -5.58
CA GLY A 240 -1.66 3.58 -5.47
C GLY A 240 -0.17 3.78 -5.75
N ALA A 241 0.72 3.46 -4.79
CA ALA A 241 2.15 3.74 -4.98
C ALA A 241 2.87 2.64 -5.76
N ILE A 242 2.87 1.39 -5.30
CA ILE A 242 3.49 0.24 -5.97
C ILE A 242 2.50 -0.91 -5.99
N HIS A 243 2.08 -1.35 -7.16
CA HIS A 243 1.20 -2.50 -7.34
C HIS A 243 1.89 -3.61 -8.12
N VAL A 244 1.80 -4.84 -7.60
CA VAL A 244 2.37 -6.05 -8.19
C VAL A 244 1.23 -7.05 -8.35
N THR A 245 0.77 -7.26 -9.59
CA THR A 245 -0.50 -7.96 -9.84
C THR A 245 -0.36 -9.07 -10.88
N GLN A 246 -1.38 -9.95 -10.95
CA GLN A 246 -1.56 -10.94 -12.01
C GLN A 246 -0.31 -11.79 -12.28
N ALA A 247 0.12 -12.56 -11.27
CA ALA A 247 1.27 -13.46 -11.33
C ALA A 247 2.62 -12.77 -11.61
N SER A 248 2.77 -11.52 -11.16
CA SER A 248 4.04 -10.80 -11.18
C SER A 248 4.88 -11.20 -9.96
N ASN A 249 5.77 -12.18 -10.18
CA ASN A 249 6.43 -12.93 -9.11
C ASN A 249 7.91 -12.57 -8.95
N SER A 250 8.46 -12.89 -7.79
CA SER A 250 9.89 -12.78 -7.52
C SER A 250 10.46 -11.37 -7.75
N ASN A 251 9.66 -10.33 -7.55
CA ASN A 251 10.12 -8.96 -7.60
C ASN A 251 10.72 -8.54 -6.24
N SER A 252 11.65 -7.63 -6.28
CA SER A 252 12.29 -7.01 -5.12
C SER A 252 11.84 -5.56 -4.98
N VAL A 253 11.21 -5.22 -3.84
CA VAL A 253 10.77 -3.86 -3.52
C VAL A 253 11.50 -3.43 -2.25
N SER A 254 12.53 -2.58 -2.40
CA SER A 254 13.41 -2.27 -1.26
C SER A 254 13.86 -0.81 -1.19
N GLU A 255 14.20 -0.36 0.00
CA GLU A 255 14.80 0.97 0.22
C GLU A 255 13.96 2.14 -0.34
N ASN A 256 12.66 1.94 -0.60
CA ASN A 256 11.80 2.99 -1.09
C ASN A 256 11.25 3.82 0.08
N THR A 257 11.05 5.11 -0.16
CA THR A 257 10.35 6.02 0.75
C THR A 257 8.97 6.31 0.19
N LEU A 258 7.94 5.86 0.91
CA LEU A 258 6.54 6.02 0.51
C LEU A 258 5.80 6.86 1.55
N GLU A 259 5.26 8.01 1.16
CA GLU A 259 4.64 8.95 2.08
C GLU A 259 3.26 9.40 1.59
N LYS A 260 2.25 9.38 2.46
CA LYS A 260 0.92 9.93 2.17
C LYS A 260 0.24 9.34 0.94
N ASN A 261 0.48 8.06 0.67
CA ASN A 261 -0.25 7.34 -0.36
C ASN A 261 -1.51 6.70 0.25
N THR A 262 -2.58 6.51 -0.53
CA THR A 262 -3.74 5.77 -0.03
C THR A 262 -3.37 4.30 0.11
N ALA A 263 -2.86 3.66 -0.94
CA ALA A 263 -2.30 2.31 -0.89
C ALA A 263 -0.82 2.32 -1.30
N SER A 264 0.08 1.88 -0.39
CA SER A 264 1.51 2.02 -0.68
C SER A 264 2.09 0.84 -1.44
N ILE A 265 2.10 -0.37 -0.90
CA ILE A 265 2.58 -1.56 -1.60
C ILE A 265 1.47 -2.60 -1.60
N GLY A 266 0.96 -2.94 -2.78
CA GLY A 266 -0.09 -3.93 -2.95
C GLY A 266 0.37 -5.11 -3.81
N LEU A 267 0.20 -6.34 -3.29
CA LEU A 267 0.37 -7.57 -4.04
C LEU A 267 -0.99 -8.24 -4.27
N ASN A 268 -1.31 -8.54 -5.51
CA ASN A 268 -2.53 -9.29 -5.83
C ASN A 268 -2.23 -10.46 -6.78
N GLN A 269 -2.54 -11.69 -6.33
CA GLN A 269 -2.22 -12.92 -7.05
C GLN A 269 -0.74 -13.00 -7.47
N SER A 270 0.17 -12.63 -6.54
CA SER A 270 1.59 -12.50 -6.82
C SER A 270 2.43 -13.16 -5.73
N PHE A 271 3.41 -13.98 -6.13
CA PHE A 271 4.07 -14.94 -5.26
C PHE A 271 5.59 -14.75 -5.19
N GLY A 272 6.18 -15.05 -4.03
CA GLY A 272 7.63 -15.07 -3.88
C GLY A 272 8.29 -13.70 -4.03
N ASN A 273 7.56 -12.61 -3.81
CA ASN A 273 8.13 -11.27 -3.83
C ASN A 273 8.78 -10.94 -2.48
N SER A 274 9.78 -10.06 -2.50
CA SER A 274 10.48 -9.58 -1.31
C SER A 274 10.24 -8.07 -1.14
N ILE A 275 9.70 -7.67 0.02
CA ILE A 275 9.43 -6.28 0.41
C ILE A 275 10.27 -6.00 1.64
N PHE A 276 11.36 -5.23 1.51
CA PHE A 276 12.29 -5.05 2.62
C PHE A 276 12.94 -3.66 2.67
N GLU A 277 13.30 -3.24 3.88
CA GLU A 277 14.00 -1.97 4.12
C GLU A 277 13.27 -0.74 3.52
N ASN A 278 11.93 -0.81 3.36
CA ASN A 278 11.15 0.34 2.93
C ASN A 278 10.73 1.19 4.14
N THR A 279 10.66 2.50 3.94
CA THR A 279 10.08 3.45 4.90
C THR A 279 8.72 3.90 4.38
N ILE A 280 7.64 3.61 5.13
CA ILE A 280 6.27 3.91 4.73
C ILE A 280 5.58 4.71 5.84
N THR A 281 5.15 5.92 5.54
CA THR A 281 4.65 6.84 6.57
C THR A 281 3.38 7.57 6.15
N GLY A 282 2.41 7.62 7.06
CA GLY A 282 1.20 8.45 6.91
C GLY A 282 0.28 7.98 5.78
N CYS A 283 0.19 6.67 5.55
CA CYS A 283 -0.62 6.05 4.51
C CYS A 283 -1.88 5.40 5.10
N GLU A 284 -2.94 5.25 4.31
CA GLU A 284 -4.10 4.48 4.74
C GLU A 284 -3.73 2.98 4.80
N GLY A 285 -3.15 2.43 3.73
CA GLY A 285 -2.61 1.07 3.68
C GLY A 285 -1.13 1.04 3.31
N ALA A 286 -0.26 0.49 4.19
CA ALA A 286 1.16 0.43 3.90
C ALA A 286 1.53 -0.78 3.04
N ILE A 287 1.25 -2.01 3.48
CA ILE A 287 1.55 -3.24 2.74
C ILE A 287 0.32 -4.15 2.75
N SER A 288 -0.21 -4.49 1.59
CA SER A 288 -1.39 -5.34 1.45
C SER A 288 -1.16 -6.51 0.50
N LEU A 289 -1.51 -7.72 0.94
CA LEU A 289 -1.44 -8.95 0.17
C LEU A 289 -2.84 -9.52 -0.02
N ILE A 290 -3.23 -9.78 -1.26
CA ILE A 290 -4.52 -10.37 -1.62
C ILE A 290 -4.25 -11.58 -2.50
N TYR A 291 -4.70 -12.79 -2.11
CA TYR A 291 -4.42 -14.04 -2.82
C TYR A 291 -2.93 -14.24 -3.14
N SER A 292 -2.04 -13.78 -2.23
CA SER A 292 -0.60 -13.70 -2.47
C SER A 292 0.19 -14.44 -1.40
N SER A 293 0.95 -15.46 -1.82
CA SER A 293 1.61 -16.39 -0.91
C SER A 293 3.13 -16.44 -1.13
N TYR A 294 3.84 -17.00 -0.14
CA TYR A 294 5.30 -17.19 -0.19
C TYR A 294 6.10 -15.88 -0.32
N ASN A 295 5.51 -14.74 0.06
CA ASN A 295 6.20 -13.46 0.03
C ASN A 295 6.95 -13.21 1.36
N GLN A 296 7.97 -12.37 1.30
CA GLN A 296 8.75 -11.95 2.45
C GLN A 296 8.54 -10.45 2.69
N ILE A 297 8.19 -10.08 3.91
CA ILE A 297 8.01 -8.69 4.36
C ILE A 297 8.93 -8.49 5.55
N THR A 298 10.06 -7.80 5.37
CA THR A 298 11.09 -7.78 6.40
C THR A 298 11.78 -6.41 6.52
N GLU A 299 12.17 -6.07 7.75
CA GLU A 299 12.98 -4.88 8.02
C GLU A 299 12.39 -3.56 7.48
N ASN A 300 11.05 -3.49 7.32
CA ASN A 300 10.38 -2.26 6.93
C ASN A 300 10.09 -1.39 8.16
N SER A 301 10.20 -0.07 8.00
CA SER A 301 9.77 0.93 8.98
C SER A 301 8.41 1.50 8.58
N LEU A 302 7.37 1.20 9.37
CA LEU A 302 5.98 1.52 9.08
C LEU A 302 5.42 2.41 10.20
N THR A 303 5.25 3.69 9.93
CA THR A 303 4.88 4.67 10.97
C THR A 303 3.67 5.51 10.57
N ASP A 304 2.77 5.76 11.51
CA ASP A 304 1.58 6.59 11.30
C ASP A 304 0.67 6.09 10.15
N ASN A 305 0.65 4.77 9.88
CA ASN A 305 -0.22 4.19 8.87
C ASN A 305 -1.50 3.66 9.52
N GLN A 306 -2.66 3.82 8.86
CA GLN A 306 -3.90 3.27 9.40
C GLN A 306 -3.82 1.75 9.45
N TYR A 307 -3.43 1.12 8.36
CA TYR A 307 -3.19 -0.32 8.26
C TYR A 307 -1.76 -0.58 7.79
N SER A 308 -0.93 -1.21 8.63
CA SER A 308 0.48 -1.38 8.28
C SER A 308 0.74 -2.62 7.43
N ILE A 309 0.37 -3.83 7.87
CA ILE A 309 0.53 -5.06 7.07
C ILE A 309 -0.77 -5.86 7.10
N ILE A 310 -1.39 -6.06 5.95
CA ILE A 310 -2.63 -6.83 5.83
C ILE A 310 -2.48 -7.98 4.85
N LEU A 311 -2.83 -9.18 5.29
CA LEU A 311 -2.94 -10.37 4.48
C LEU A 311 -4.42 -10.78 4.38
N ASN A 312 -4.96 -10.80 3.16
CA ASN A 312 -6.36 -11.10 2.91
C ASN A 312 -6.54 -12.26 1.92
N PHE A 313 -7.65 -12.97 2.04
CA PHE A 313 -8.14 -13.94 1.05
C PHE A 313 -7.10 -14.97 0.61
N ASN A 314 -6.85 -15.98 1.47
CA ASN A 314 -5.90 -17.06 1.20
C ASN A 314 -4.45 -16.59 0.94
N SER A 315 -4.04 -15.47 1.54
CA SER A 315 -2.64 -15.04 1.51
C SER A 315 -1.84 -15.81 2.56
N GLY A 316 -1.47 -17.04 2.22
CA GLY A 316 -0.81 -17.97 3.15
C GLY A 316 0.67 -18.18 2.88
N SER A 317 1.36 -18.79 3.85
CA SER A 317 2.78 -19.11 3.74
C SER A 317 3.69 -17.89 3.49
N ASN A 318 3.31 -16.72 4.00
CA ASN A 318 4.15 -15.53 3.96
C ASN A 318 4.96 -15.42 5.25
N ASN A 319 6.11 -14.77 5.16
CA ASN A 319 6.99 -14.49 6.28
C ASN A 319 7.02 -12.96 6.55
N ILE A 320 6.62 -12.56 7.75
CA ILE A 320 6.62 -11.17 8.21
C ILE A 320 7.58 -11.07 9.40
N TYR A 321 8.76 -10.52 9.20
CA TYR A 321 9.76 -10.54 10.26
C TYR A 321 10.60 -9.27 10.37
N SER A 322 11.00 -8.95 11.59
CA SER A 322 11.88 -7.80 11.89
C SER A 322 11.38 -6.44 11.37
N ASN A 323 10.06 -6.26 11.22
CA ASN A 323 9.50 -4.94 10.88
C ASN A 323 9.33 -4.10 12.15
N ASP A 324 9.50 -2.79 12.02
CA ASP A 324 9.25 -1.78 13.06
C ASP A 324 7.96 -1.03 12.71
N ILE A 325 6.89 -1.23 13.53
CA ILE A 325 5.53 -0.77 13.23
C ILE A 325 5.00 0.09 14.38
N ARG A 326 4.71 1.36 14.12
CA ARG A 326 4.35 2.32 15.16
C ARG A 326 3.20 3.25 14.80
N ASN A 327 2.44 3.64 15.83
CA ASN A 327 1.45 4.72 15.78
C ASN A 327 0.36 4.51 14.72
N GLY A 328 -0.16 3.32 14.54
CA GLY A 328 -1.22 3.03 13.58
C GLY A 328 -2.51 2.52 14.24
N ASP A 329 -3.54 2.28 13.42
CA ASP A 329 -4.73 1.61 13.91
C ASP A 329 -4.46 0.10 14.02
N VAL A 330 -3.97 -0.55 12.95
CA VAL A 330 -3.69 -1.98 12.90
C VAL A 330 -2.26 -2.23 12.41
N ALA A 331 -1.46 -2.91 13.22
CA ALA A 331 -0.08 -3.21 12.83
C ALA A 331 -0.01 -4.40 11.86
N ILE A 332 -0.51 -5.58 12.22
CA ILE A 332 -0.49 -6.77 11.37
C ILE A 332 -1.86 -7.46 11.44
N MET A 333 -2.47 -7.71 10.29
CA MET A 333 -3.75 -8.42 10.20
C MET A 333 -3.67 -9.60 9.23
N LEU A 334 -4.04 -10.77 9.69
CA LEU A 334 -4.22 -11.97 8.88
C LEU A 334 -5.72 -12.30 8.80
N ASN A 335 -6.29 -12.24 7.60
CA ASN A 335 -7.74 -12.23 7.45
C ASN A 335 -8.21 -13.21 6.35
N TYR A 336 -9.41 -13.76 6.48
CA TYR A 336 -10.07 -14.61 5.48
C TYR A 336 -9.19 -15.74 4.92
N LEU A 337 -8.90 -16.76 5.77
CA LEU A 337 -8.13 -17.95 5.41
C LEU A 337 -6.64 -17.68 5.07
N SER A 338 -6.08 -16.61 5.60
CA SER A 338 -4.64 -16.34 5.49
C SER A 338 -3.87 -17.22 6.48
N ASN A 339 -3.65 -18.47 6.07
CA ASN A 339 -3.13 -19.55 6.92
C ASN A 339 -1.63 -19.82 6.69
N ASN A 340 -1.00 -20.50 7.65
CA ASN A 340 0.40 -20.92 7.57
C ASN A 340 1.41 -19.78 7.43
N ASN A 341 1.07 -18.56 7.88
CA ASN A 341 2.00 -17.44 7.89
C ASN A 341 2.86 -17.47 9.15
N THR A 342 4.05 -16.88 9.05
CA THR A 342 4.94 -16.67 10.17
C THR A 342 5.13 -15.17 10.42
N VAL A 343 4.77 -14.73 11.63
CA VAL A 343 4.99 -13.37 12.12
C VAL A 343 6.03 -13.45 13.23
N PHE A 344 7.24 -13.01 12.96
CA PHE A 344 8.40 -13.28 13.82
C PHE A 344 9.25 -12.04 14.08
N GLY A 345 9.56 -11.78 15.35
CA GLY A 345 10.55 -10.77 15.74
C GLY A 345 10.23 -9.34 15.33
N ASN A 346 8.95 -9.01 15.13
CA ASN A 346 8.54 -7.63 14.82
C ASN A 346 8.47 -6.79 16.10
N ILE A 347 8.74 -5.51 15.97
CA ILE A 347 8.56 -4.51 17.03
C ILE A 347 7.28 -3.73 16.69
N ILE A 348 6.31 -3.78 17.59
CA ILE A 348 4.99 -3.16 17.41
C ILE A 348 4.72 -2.27 18.63
N GLU A 349 4.50 -0.98 18.39
CA GLU A 349 4.39 -0.02 19.47
C GLU A 349 3.30 1.02 19.19
N THR A 350 2.45 1.28 20.18
CA THR A 350 1.43 2.34 20.14
C THR A 350 0.45 2.19 18.96
N ASN A 351 -0.10 0.99 18.78
CA ASN A 351 -1.16 0.73 17.81
C ASN A 351 -2.48 0.38 18.53
N THR A 352 -3.63 0.61 17.90
CA THR A 352 -4.90 0.12 18.47
C THR A 352 -4.91 -1.41 18.47
N GLU A 353 -4.55 -2.05 17.37
CA GLU A 353 -4.40 -3.50 17.28
C GLU A 353 -2.97 -3.87 16.83
N GLY A 354 -2.29 -4.72 17.61
CA GLY A 354 -0.97 -5.23 17.28
C GLY A 354 -1.03 -6.30 16.20
N ILE A 355 -1.41 -7.54 16.54
CA ILE A 355 -1.51 -8.66 15.61
C ILE A 355 -2.90 -9.28 15.72
N GLY A 356 -3.70 -9.18 14.65
CA GLY A 356 -5.05 -9.73 14.55
C GLY A 356 -5.13 -10.92 13.60
N LEU A 357 -5.77 -12.01 14.04
CA LEU A 357 -6.09 -13.18 13.24
C LEU A 357 -7.62 -13.32 13.14
N TYR A 358 -8.18 -13.20 11.95
CA TYR A 358 -9.61 -13.28 11.69
C TYR A 358 -9.90 -14.40 10.69
N ASN A 359 -10.56 -15.46 11.14
CA ASN A 359 -10.78 -16.66 10.33
C ASN A 359 -9.48 -17.15 9.65
N SER A 360 -8.39 -17.19 10.43
CA SER A 360 -7.05 -17.51 9.94
C SER A 360 -6.32 -18.45 10.91
N SER A 361 -5.93 -19.62 10.40
CA SER A 361 -5.46 -20.72 11.21
C SER A 361 -4.06 -21.19 10.83
N GLN A 362 -3.43 -21.99 11.71
CA GLN A 362 -2.11 -22.56 11.47
C GLN A 362 -1.00 -21.50 11.27
N ASN A 363 -1.15 -20.33 11.88
CA ASN A 363 -0.14 -19.28 11.83
C ASN A 363 0.79 -19.35 13.06
N ASN A 364 2.01 -18.89 12.88
CA ASN A 364 3.03 -18.82 13.92
C ASN A 364 3.30 -17.35 14.28
N ILE A 365 3.00 -16.96 15.51
CA ILE A 365 3.22 -15.61 16.05
C ILE A 365 4.30 -15.72 17.13
N ILE A 366 5.55 -15.44 16.77
CA ILE A 366 6.69 -15.83 17.60
C ILE A 366 7.68 -14.67 17.79
N ARG A 367 8.14 -14.47 19.02
CA ARG A 367 9.21 -13.51 19.39
C ARG A 367 8.92 -12.08 18.99
N ASN A 368 7.66 -11.67 18.89
CA ASN A 368 7.31 -10.29 18.65
C ASN A 368 7.36 -9.50 19.98
N THR A 369 7.77 -8.24 19.92
CA THR A 369 7.69 -7.29 21.02
C THR A 369 6.53 -6.34 20.74
N ILE A 370 5.52 -6.34 21.62
CA ILE A 370 4.30 -5.54 21.44
C ILE A 370 4.07 -4.71 22.69
N THR A 371 4.05 -3.39 22.54
CA THR A 371 4.01 -2.47 23.67
C THR A 371 3.00 -1.33 23.41
N ASP A 372 2.32 -0.87 24.47
CA ASP A 372 1.38 0.26 24.43
C ASP A 372 0.27 0.10 23.38
N CYS A 373 -0.27 -1.09 23.16
CA CYS A 373 -1.39 -1.35 22.29
C CYS A 373 -2.70 -1.52 23.08
N GLU A 374 -3.85 -1.16 22.47
CA GLU A 374 -5.14 -1.52 23.06
C GLU A 374 -5.32 -3.05 23.04
N GLY A 375 -5.13 -3.70 21.90
CA GLY A 375 -5.08 -5.15 21.77
C GLY A 375 -3.75 -5.64 21.19
N ALA A 376 -2.95 -6.42 21.93
CA ALA A 376 -1.65 -6.84 21.42
C ALA A 376 -1.76 -8.01 20.44
N ILE A 377 -2.41 -9.13 20.81
CA ILE A 377 -2.65 -10.30 19.95
C ILE A 377 -4.11 -10.73 20.08
N GLY A 378 -4.85 -10.67 18.97
CA GLY A 378 -6.26 -11.04 18.91
C GLY A 378 -6.53 -12.21 17.96
N LEU A 379 -7.34 -13.21 18.40
CA LEU A 379 -7.81 -14.34 17.60
C LEU A 379 -9.33 -14.36 17.58
N ILE A 380 -9.92 -14.30 16.39
CA ILE A 380 -11.36 -14.43 16.18
C ILE A 380 -11.62 -15.52 15.13
N ASP A 381 -12.41 -16.54 15.46
CA ASP A 381 -12.64 -17.71 14.59
C ASP A 381 -11.35 -18.36 14.05
N SER A 382 -10.27 -18.36 14.88
CA SER A 382 -8.93 -18.69 14.43
C SER A 382 -8.31 -19.79 15.30
N SER A 383 -8.02 -20.95 14.70
CA SER A 383 -7.63 -22.16 15.40
C SER A 383 -6.28 -22.72 14.96
N ASN A 384 -5.69 -23.59 15.81
CA ASN A 384 -4.42 -24.24 15.52
C ASN A 384 -3.26 -23.26 15.29
N ASN A 385 -3.28 -22.08 15.90
CA ASN A 385 -2.19 -21.12 15.83
C ASN A 385 -1.20 -21.33 16.98
N GLN A 386 0.06 -21.00 16.75
CA GLN A 386 1.10 -20.94 17.76
C GLN A 386 1.38 -19.48 18.14
N ILE A 387 1.28 -19.17 19.43
CA ILE A 387 1.63 -17.86 19.98
C ILE A 387 2.72 -18.10 21.02
N ALA A 388 3.98 -17.84 20.66
CA ALA A 388 5.09 -18.26 21.50
C ALA A 388 6.22 -17.22 21.62
N GLU A 389 6.84 -17.18 22.78
CA GLU A 389 8.04 -16.39 23.05
C GLU A 389 7.84 -14.88 22.75
N ASN A 390 6.60 -14.36 22.79
CA ASN A 390 6.33 -12.95 22.60
C ASN A 390 6.51 -12.16 23.90
N SER A 391 6.99 -10.93 23.80
CA SER A 391 7.07 -9.97 24.90
C SER A 391 5.95 -8.94 24.76
N LEU A 392 4.97 -9.00 25.67
CA LEU A 392 3.77 -8.18 25.65
C LEU A 392 3.75 -7.30 26.92
N THR A 393 3.93 -5.99 26.76
CA THR A 393 4.11 -5.09 27.90
C THR A 393 3.24 -3.84 27.75
N ASP A 394 2.62 -3.39 28.84
CA ASP A 394 1.83 -2.17 28.92
C ASP A 394 0.67 -2.13 27.91
N ASN A 395 0.09 -3.28 27.55
CA ASN A 395 -1.06 -3.35 26.67
C ASN A 395 -2.37 -3.35 27.46
N GLN A 396 -3.47 -2.86 26.89
CA GLN A 396 -4.75 -2.99 27.58
C GLN A 396 -5.17 -4.47 27.60
N TYR A 397 -5.20 -5.13 26.43
CA TYR A 397 -5.47 -6.57 26.29
C TYR A 397 -4.30 -7.25 25.60
N SER A 398 -3.55 -8.12 26.32
CA SER A 398 -2.35 -8.71 25.72
C SER A 398 -2.65 -9.89 24.80
N ILE A 399 -3.43 -10.89 25.22
CA ILE A 399 -3.85 -11.99 24.36
C ILE A 399 -5.36 -12.16 24.48
N SER A 400 -6.10 -12.01 23.39
CA SER A 400 -7.55 -12.16 23.35
C SER A 400 -7.96 -13.26 22.38
N ILE A 401 -8.69 -14.28 22.86
CA ILE A 401 -9.09 -15.46 22.09
C ILE A 401 -10.59 -15.60 22.16
N THR A 402 -11.27 -15.37 21.03
CA THR A 402 -12.72 -15.27 21.02
C THR A 402 -13.36 -16.08 19.88
N SER A 403 -14.68 -16.27 19.95
CA SER A 403 -15.49 -16.80 18.84
C SER A 403 -15.04 -18.16 18.32
N ASN A 404 -15.04 -19.21 19.18
CA ASN A 404 -14.64 -20.59 18.85
C ASN A 404 -13.18 -20.76 18.42
N SER A 405 -12.31 -19.86 18.81
CA SER A 405 -10.87 -19.99 18.57
C SER A 405 -10.27 -21.06 19.47
N GLY A 406 -10.07 -22.25 18.92
CA GLY A 406 -9.64 -23.42 19.70
C GLY A 406 -8.37 -24.07 19.17
N LEU A 407 -7.82 -25.05 19.94
CA LEU A 407 -6.62 -25.78 19.57
C LEU A 407 -5.39 -24.90 19.33
N ASN A 408 -5.36 -23.70 19.91
CA ASN A 408 -4.19 -22.84 19.86
C ASN A 408 -3.19 -23.22 20.94
N ASN A 409 -1.91 -23.08 20.64
CA ASN A 409 -0.81 -23.28 21.58
C ASN A 409 -0.21 -21.93 21.98
N ILE A 410 -0.32 -21.57 23.26
CA ILE A 410 0.15 -20.29 23.80
C ILE A 410 1.24 -20.59 24.80
N SER A 411 2.51 -20.35 24.45
CA SER A 411 3.61 -20.83 25.29
C SER A 411 4.79 -19.87 25.38
N ASN A 412 5.45 -19.85 26.51
CA ASN A 412 6.67 -19.09 26.73
C ASN A 412 6.53 -17.57 26.46
N ASN A 413 5.32 -17.02 26.57
CA ASN A 413 5.13 -15.57 26.41
C ASN A 413 5.41 -14.85 27.74
N GLU A 414 6.01 -13.68 27.65
CA GLU A 414 6.17 -12.77 28.77
C GLU A 414 5.11 -11.65 28.69
N ILE A 415 4.17 -11.62 29.65
CA ILE A 415 3.03 -10.71 29.65
C ILE A 415 3.05 -9.87 30.93
N LYS A 416 3.23 -8.56 30.77
CA LYS A 416 3.43 -7.66 31.91
C LYS A 416 2.57 -6.41 31.84
N THR A 417 2.17 -5.93 33.02
CA THR A 417 1.58 -4.60 33.21
C THR A 417 0.39 -4.31 32.30
N SER A 418 -0.43 -5.32 32.02
CA SER A 418 -1.64 -5.21 31.21
C SER A 418 -2.89 -5.11 32.10
N GLU A 419 -3.96 -4.47 31.58
CA GLU A 419 -5.27 -4.55 32.22
C GLU A 419 -5.77 -6.01 32.21
N LEU A 420 -5.63 -6.69 31.07
CA LEU A 420 -5.92 -8.12 30.95
C LEU A 420 -4.80 -8.86 30.20
N ALA A 421 -4.12 -9.78 30.87
CA ALA A 421 -3.04 -10.54 30.24
C ALA A 421 -3.58 -11.56 29.22
N MET A 422 -4.58 -12.39 29.59
CA MET A 422 -5.19 -13.35 28.66
C MET A 422 -6.70 -13.41 28.85
N GLY A 423 -7.45 -13.18 27.77
CA GLY A 423 -8.91 -13.27 27.72
C GLY A 423 -9.37 -14.42 26.82
N PHE A 424 -10.31 -15.24 27.30
CA PHE A 424 -10.96 -16.31 26.53
C PHE A 424 -12.48 -16.10 26.58
N ASP A 425 -13.11 -15.91 25.43
CA ASP A 425 -14.55 -15.82 25.32
C ASP A 425 -15.07 -16.82 24.28
N ASN A 426 -15.92 -17.76 24.72
CA ASN A 426 -16.44 -18.84 23.89
C ASN A 426 -15.33 -19.59 23.11
N SER A 427 -14.23 -19.92 23.78
CA SER A 427 -13.02 -20.52 23.16
C SER A 427 -12.50 -21.68 23.96
N GLN A 428 -12.27 -22.83 23.29
CA GLN A 428 -12.07 -24.11 23.94
C GLN A 428 -10.86 -24.88 23.40
N ASN A 429 -10.40 -25.83 24.19
CA ASN A 429 -9.33 -26.76 23.80
C ASN A 429 -7.99 -26.10 23.47
N ASN A 430 -7.69 -24.96 24.06
CA ASN A 430 -6.39 -24.31 23.90
C ASN A 430 -5.39 -24.86 24.94
N GLN A 431 -4.12 -24.82 24.60
CA GLN A 431 -3.03 -25.21 25.52
C GLN A 431 -2.23 -23.95 25.89
N ILE A 432 -2.14 -23.68 27.19
CA ILE A 432 -1.49 -22.48 27.73
C ILE A 432 -0.38 -22.94 28.70
N THR A 433 0.87 -22.82 28.27
CA THR A 433 2.01 -23.39 29.00
C THR A 433 3.22 -22.48 29.08
N GLU A 434 3.92 -22.53 30.19
CA GLU A 434 5.22 -21.86 30.34
C GLU A 434 5.18 -20.33 30.15
N ASN A 435 3.99 -19.71 30.31
CA ASN A 435 3.86 -18.26 30.19
C ASN A 435 4.19 -17.58 31.53
N ASN A 436 4.83 -16.42 31.44
CA ASN A 436 5.14 -15.57 32.58
C ASN A 436 4.15 -14.39 32.62
N ILE A 437 3.19 -14.43 33.54
CA ILE A 437 2.06 -13.48 33.63
C ILE A 437 2.29 -12.63 34.89
N VAL A 438 2.76 -11.37 34.72
CA VAL A 438 3.35 -10.58 35.81
C VAL A 438 2.72 -9.19 35.92
N ASP A 439 2.37 -8.81 37.16
CA ASP A 439 1.94 -7.43 37.50
C ASP A 439 0.76 -6.94 36.66
N ASN A 440 -0.20 -7.81 36.27
CA ASN A 440 -1.39 -7.44 35.51
C ASN A 440 -2.59 -7.22 36.46
N ASP A 441 -3.59 -6.44 36.03
CA ASP A 441 -4.83 -6.32 36.81
C ASP A 441 -5.59 -7.64 36.80
N PHE A 442 -5.76 -8.27 35.63
CA PHE A 442 -6.26 -9.64 35.47
C PHE A 442 -5.22 -10.51 34.75
N GLY A 443 -4.87 -11.65 35.37
CA GLY A 443 -4.01 -12.64 34.74
C GLY A 443 -4.73 -13.40 33.63
N VAL A 444 -5.79 -14.15 33.97
CA VAL A 444 -6.65 -14.85 33.00
C VAL A 444 -8.11 -14.55 33.26
N TYR A 445 -8.83 -14.22 32.22
CA TYR A 445 -10.28 -14.07 32.20
C TYR A 445 -10.92 -15.12 31.29
N LEU A 446 -11.86 -15.91 31.80
CA LEU A 446 -12.55 -16.97 31.10
C LEU A 446 -14.06 -16.73 31.14
N ASN A 447 -14.69 -16.66 29.96
CA ASN A 447 -16.14 -16.61 29.83
C ASN A 447 -16.61 -17.71 28.87
N SER A 448 -17.46 -18.62 29.31
CA SER A 448 -18.00 -19.72 28.50
C SER A 448 -16.92 -20.50 27.74
N SER A 449 -15.72 -20.65 28.35
CA SER A 449 -14.50 -21.18 27.74
C SER A 449 -13.98 -22.37 28.54
N SER A 450 -14.21 -23.56 28.02
CA SER A 450 -13.93 -24.80 28.73
C SER A 450 -12.91 -25.68 28.01
N ASN A 451 -12.41 -26.70 28.72
CA ASN A 451 -11.41 -27.66 28.20
C ASN A 451 -10.08 -27.03 27.76
N ASN A 452 -9.73 -25.86 28.27
CA ASN A 452 -8.39 -25.31 28.10
C ASN A 452 -7.45 -25.87 29.16
N ASN A 453 -6.19 -26.07 28.82
CA ASN A 453 -5.19 -26.64 29.68
C ASN A 453 -4.14 -25.61 30.10
N PHE A 454 -4.02 -25.32 31.39
CA PHE A 454 -3.08 -24.34 31.96
C PHE A 454 -2.08 -25.09 32.89
N PHE A 455 -0.83 -25.21 32.50
CA PHE A 455 0.23 -25.80 33.37
C PHE A 455 1.60 -25.22 33.05
N TYR A 456 2.48 -25.23 34.03
CA TYR A 456 3.80 -24.60 34.02
C TYR A 456 3.78 -23.07 33.85
N ASN A 457 2.62 -22.39 33.90
CA ASN A 457 2.58 -20.94 33.88
C ASN A 457 2.97 -20.32 35.23
N SER A 458 3.50 -19.12 35.20
CA SER A 458 3.83 -18.35 36.40
C SER A 458 2.86 -17.15 36.53
N PHE A 459 2.03 -17.17 37.56
CA PHE A 459 1.12 -16.08 37.91
C PHE A 459 1.77 -15.27 39.05
N ILE A 460 2.25 -14.05 38.74
CA ILE A 460 3.05 -13.25 39.64
C ILE A 460 2.44 -11.89 39.85
N ASN A 461 2.13 -11.54 41.08
CA ASN A 461 1.62 -10.23 41.52
C ASN A 461 0.42 -9.71 40.71
N ASN A 462 -0.33 -10.59 40.05
CA ASN A 462 -1.56 -10.14 39.36
C ASN A 462 -2.63 -9.83 40.41
N THR A 463 -3.32 -8.70 40.27
CA THR A 463 -4.36 -8.28 41.23
C THR A 463 -5.46 -9.34 41.32
N ASN A 464 -5.89 -9.84 40.17
CA ASN A 464 -6.82 -10.97 40.03
C ASN A 464 -6.15 -12.05 39.17
N PRO A 465 -5.52 -13.06 39.75
CA PRO A 465 -4.80 -14.07 38.97
C PRO A 465 -5.67 -14.79 37.94
N VAL A 466 -6.91 -15.14 38.30
CA VAL A 466 -7.89 -15.78 37.41
C VAL A 466 -9.30 -15.37 37.79
N PHE A 467 -10.09 -15.00 36.78
CA PHE A 467 -11.54 -14.88 36.84
C PHE A 467 -12.18 -15.87 35.85
N SER A 468 -13.14 -16.69 36.33
CA SER A 468 -13.77 -17.74 35.52
C SER A 468 -15.28 -17.69 35.68
N LEU A 469 -15.98 -17.58 34.54
CA LEU A 469 -17.43 -17.58 34.46
C LEU A 469 -17.89 -18.66 33.46
N ASP A 470 -18.76 -19.56 33.91
CA ASP A 470 -19.31 -20.66 33.10
C ASP A 470 -18.24 -21.45 32.31
N SER A 471 -17.08 -21.69 32.99
CA SER A 471 -15.90 -22.25 32.34
C SER A 471 -15.27 -23.35 33.18
N PHE A 472 -14.97 -24.52 32.57
CA PHE A 472 -14.42 -25.69 33.21
C PHE A 472 -13.10 -26.06 32.54
N ASN A 473 -11.97 -25.84 33.21
CA ASN A 473 -10.63 -25.97 32.62
C ASN A 473 -9.71 -26.85 33.49
N ALA A 474 -8.71 -27.44 32.87
CA ALA A 474 -7.63 -28.12 33.56
C ALA A 474 -6.51 -27.13 33.91
N TRP A 475 -6.10 -27.13 35.18
CA TRP A 475 -5.06 -26.22 35.69
C TRP A 475 -3.78 -26.94 36.05
N ASP A 476 -3.70 -28.18 35.68
CA ASP A 476 -2.53 -29.05 35.90
C ASP A 476 -2.40 -30.11 34.80
N ASN A 477 -1.24 -30.73 34.72
CA ASN A 477 -1.00 -31.92 33.93
C ASN A 477 -0.92 -33.12 34.86
N GLU A 478 -1.99 -33.89 34.98
CA GLU A 478 -2.07 -35.05 35.87
C GLU A 478 -1.00 -36.11 35.56
N THR A 479 -0.63 -36.30 34.28
CA THR A 479 0.37 -37.29 33.87
C THR A 479 1.76 -36.90 34.37
N LEU A 480 2.08 -35.61 34.37
CA LEU A 480 3.36 -35.07 34.83
C LEU A 480 3.31 -34.71 36.34
N SER A 481 2.13 -34.71 36.95
CA SER A 481 1.89 -34.21 38.32
C SER A 481 2.46 -32.81 38.52
N SER A 482 2.11 -31.89 37.62
CA SER A 482 2.65 -30.52 37.58
C SER A 482 1.58 -29.51 37.17
N GLY A 483 1.47 -28.43 37.91
CA GLY A 483 0.53 -27.35 37.72
C GLY A 483 1.19 -26.03 37.39
N ASN A 484 0.76 -24.94 38.04
CA ASN A 484 1.26 -23.58 37.82
C ASN A 484 1.93 -23.02 39.07
N PHE A 485 2.76 -22.01 38.90
CA PHE A 485 3.32 -21.23 39.99
C PHE A 485 2.40 -20.04 40.31
N TRP A 486 2.09 -19.85 41.62
CA TRP A 486 1.22 -18.81 42.13
C TRP A 486 1.96 -17.97 43.18
N SER A 487 2.30 -16.71 42.89
CA SER A 487 3.08 -15.90 43.82
C SER A 487 2.38 -15.63 45.14
N ASN A 488 1.06 -15.64 45.18
CA ASN A 488 0.24 -15.48 46.40
C ASN A 488 -0.09 -16.79 47.10
N TYR A 489 0.55 -17.92 46.71
CA TYR A 489 0.21 -19.24 47.24
C TYR A 489 0.41 -19.35 48.77
N GLU A 490 1.58 -18.94 49.29
CA GLU A 490 1.89 -19.02 50.72
C GLU A 490 1.01 -18.12 51.59
N GLU A 491 0.61 -16.97 51.04
CA GLU A 491 -0.34 -16.06 51.72
C GLU A 491 -1.75 -16.67 51.78
N LYS A 492 -2.21 -17.33 50.73
CA LYS A 492 -3.52 -17.95 50.62
C LYS A 492 -3.61 -19.25 51.42
N TYR A 493 -2.50 -20.01 51.55
CA TYR A 493 -2.42 -21.30 52.23
C TYR A 493 -1.23 -21.33 53.21
N PRO A 494 -1.25 -20.61 54.33
CA PRO A 494 -0.13 -20.51 55.27
C PRO A 494 0.21 -21.84 55.97
N GLU A 495 -0.72 -22.81 55.96
CA GLU A 495 -0.54 -24.15 56.53
C GLU A 495 0.00 -25.17 55.50
N ALA A 496 0.23 -24.78 54.25
CA ALA A 496 0.70 -25.70 53.24
C ALA A 496 2.15 -26.15 53.48
N GLU A 497 2.41 -27.39 53.19
CA GLU A 497 3.72 -28.00 53.28
C GLU A 497 4.24 -28.41 51.91
N LYS A 498 5.55 -28.38 51.75
CA LYS A 498 6.22 -28.92 50.55
C LYS A 498 6.18 -30.42 50.58
N LEU A 499 5.74 -31.07 49.53
CA LEU A 499 5.79 -32.51 49.41
C LEU A 499 7.25 -32.98 49.26
N ASP A 500 7.67 -33.92 50.11
CA ASP A 500 9.04 -34.46 50.12
C ASP A 500 9.48 -34.91 48.73
N GLN A 501 10.63 -34.41 48.27
CA GLN A 501 11.27 -34.69 46.99
C GLN A 501 10.46 -34.26 45.75
N SER A 502 9.35 -33.57 45.91
CA SER A 502 8.59 -32.97 44.79
C SER A 502 8.80 -31.45 44.72
N LYS A 503 8.48 -30.88 43.58
CA LYS A 503 8.50 -29.42 43.39
C LYS A 503 7.13 -28.77 43.59
N ILE A 504 6.21 -29.47 44.28
CA ILE A 504 4.81 -29.07 44.43
C ILE A 504 4.41 -28.92 45.91
N TRP A 505 3.36 -28.12 46.13
CA TRP A 505 2.71 -27.98 47.41
C TRP A 505 1.67 -29.10 47.65
N ASN A 506 1.37 -29.40 48.91
CA ASN A 506 0.43 -30.45 49.30
C ASN A 506 -1.04 -30.03 49.25
N ILE A 507 -1.35 -28.74 49.18
CA ILE A 507 -2.72 -28.22 49.10
C ILE A 507 -2.98 -27.71 47.67
N PRO A 508 -4.04 -28.19 46.99
CA PRO A 508 -4.44 -27.64 45.67
C PRO A 508 -4.74 -26.14 45.70
N TYR A 509 -4.31 -25.40 44.68
CA TYR A 509 -4.70 -24.01 44.52
C TYR A 509 -6.12 -23.94 43.95
N THR A 510 -7.08 -23.46 44.75
CA THR A 510 -8.49 -23.34 44.35
C THR A 510 -8.73 -21.98 43.69
N ILE A 511 -9.16 -22.00 42.45
CA ILE A 511 -9.60 -20.82 41.69
C ILE A 511 -11.08 -20.57 42.00
N ASP A 512 -11.93 -21.55 41.71
CA ASP A 512 -13.37 -21.57 42.03
C ASP A 512 -13.81 -23.03 42.39
N GLU A 513 -15.11 -23.27 42.48
CA GLU A 513 -15.65 -24.59 42.81
C GLU A 513 -15.32 -25.67 41.76
N ASN A 514 -15.14 -25.30 40.50
CA ASN A 514 -14.94 -26.17 39.35
C ASN A 514 -13.49 -26.19 38.83
N ASN A 515 -12.69 -25.19 39.19
CA ASN A 515 -11.35 -24.98 38.68
C ASN A 515 -10.31 -25.03 39.82
N LYS A 516 -9.40 -26.02 39.76
CA LYS A 516 -8.35 -26.20 40.76
C LYS A 516 -7.07 -26.69 40.10
N ASP A 517 -5.93 -26.11 40.51
CA ASP A 517 -4.62 -26.67 40.28
C ASP A 517 -4.27 -27.66 41.39
N LYS A 518 -4.19 -28.94 41.04
CA LYS A 518 -3.95 -30.03 42.02
C LYS A 518 -2.49 -30.16 42.40
N TYR A 519 -1.60 -29.61 41.56
CA TYR A 519 -0.14 -29.75 41.72
C TYR A 519 0.57 -28.40 41.65
N PRO A 520 0.19 -27.40 42.50
CA PRO A 520 0.76 -26.05 42.43
C PRO A 520 2.26 -26.10 42.71
N LEU A 521 3.03 -25.39 41.86
CA LEU A 521 4.48 -25.40 41.89
C LEU A 521 5.04 -24.53 43.02
N ILE A 522 6.14 -24.99 43.65
CA ILE A 522 6.88 -24.27 44.68
C ILE A 522 7.75 -23.15 44.07
N ASN A 523 8.37 -23.43 42.94
CA ASN A 523 9.25 -22.52 42.25
C ASN A 523 8.81 -22.40 40.79
N ARG A 524 9.16 -21.28 40.16
CA ARG A 524 9.03 -21.13 38.69
C ARG A 524 9.87 -22.23 38.01
N GLU A 525 9.35 -22.77 36.95
CA GLU A 525 10.17 -23.47 35.97
C GLU A 525 10.82 -22.40 35.05
N THR A 526 12.13 -22.39 34.97
CA THR A 526 12.94 -21.44 34.19
C THR A 526 13.29 -22.03 32.83
#